data_bbb5e79b1227223a27312f66182ba64b
#
_entry.id   bbb5e79b1227223a27312f66182ba64b
#
_cell.length_a   1.000
_cell.length_b   1.000
_cell.length_c   1.000
_cell.angle_alpha   90.00
_cell.angle_beta   90.00
_cell.angle_gamma   90.00
#
_symmetry.space_group_name_H-M   'P 1'
#
loop_
_entity.id
_entity.type
_entity.pdbx_description
1 polymer ?
#
loop_
_entity_poly.entity_id
_entity_poly.type
_entity_poly.pdbx_seq_one_letter_code
_entity_poly.pdbx_strand_id
1 'polypeptide(L)'
;AFEGDAKNGKKLFKQNCASCHKLDKKLVGPALTGVTDKYSEEWLLLWIRNNAELRASGDEDAIAIFEEYNGSIMSSFTMLSNEDIFDILTYTVEGDQKPVLADAAGGTVIVAEAKDYSNQITIGLGLLLFVMVMLFARMKNTLRLVQGEETVSTLDESGWFWGRLIKNKRIFTLATVLVTIVILNQF
;
A
#
# COMPACT_ATOMS: atom_id res chain seq x y z
N ALA A 1 -14.61 -14.89 -24.14
CA ALA A 1 -13.43 -14.53 -23.31
C ALA A 1 -13.28 -13.03 -23.40
N PHE A 2 -13.14 -12.36 -22.29
CA PHE A 2 -12.89 -10.91 -22.25
C PHE A 2 -11.54 -10.63 -22.90
N GLU A 3 -11.53 -9.85 -23.96
CA GLU A 3 -10.31 -9.42 -24.66
C GLU A 3 -10.00 -7.99 -24.22
N GLY A 4 -9.03 -7.84 -23.32
CA GLY A 4 -8.57 -6.56 -22.80
C GLY A 4 -7.10 -6.58 -22.42
N ASP A 5 -6.53 -5.41 -22.15
CA ASP A 5 -5.17 -5.26 -21.63
C ASP A 5 -5.17 -5.37 -20.09
N ALA A 6 -4.81 -6.53 -19.55
CA ALA A 6 -4.71 -6.75 -18.11
C ALA A 6 -3.75 -5.79 -17.39
N LYS A 7 -2.73 -5.28 -18.06
CA LYS A 7 -1.80 -4.30 -17.50
C LYS A 7 -2.46 -2.94 -17.29
N ASN A 8 -3.23 -2.48 -18.27
CA ASN A 8 -4.04 -1.28 -18.12
C ASN A 8 -5.17 -1.52 -17.12
N GLY A 9 -5.81 -2.68 -17.18
CA GLY A 9 -6.85 -3.12 -16.23
C GLY A 9 -6.38 -3.09 -14.78
N LYS A 10 -5.16 -3.56 -14.51
CA LYS A 10 -4.55 -3.46 -13.17
C LYS A 10 -4.42 -2.02 -12.67
N LYS A 11 -4.03 -1.10 -13.57
CA LYS A 11 -3.92 0.32 -13.23
C LYS A 11 -5.29 0.91 -12.90
N LEU A 12 -6.27 0.68 -13.77
CA LEU A 12 -7.65 1.15 -13.60
C LEU A 12 -8.31 0.54 -12.35
N PHE A 13 -8.10 -0.76 -12.10
CA PHE A 13 -8.56 -1.44 -10.89
C PHE A 13 -8.01 -0.79 -9.62
N LYS A 14 -6.71 -0.49 -9.57
CA LYS A 14 -6.09 0.18 -8.43
C LYS A 14 -6.68 1.56 -8.16
N GLN A 15 -7.02 2.28 -9.21
CA GLN A 15 -7.56 3.64 -9.10
C GLN A 15 -9.03 3.67 -8.68
N ASN A 16 -9.84 2.72 -9.17
CA ASN A 16 -11.29 2.80 -9.07
C ASN A 16 -11.91 1.71 -8.16
N CYS A 17 -11.30 0.54 -8.06
CA CYS A 17 -11.94 -0.65 -7.46
C CYS A 17 -11.27 -1.11 -6.16
N ALA A 18 -9.94 -0.95 -6.04
CA ALA A 18 -9.13 -1.57 -4.98
C ALA A 18 -9.43 -1.06 -3.56
N SER A 19 -10.10 0.08 -3.42
CA SER A 19 -10.55 0.59 -2.12
C SER A 19 -11.63 -0.30 -1.48
N CYS A 20 -12.48 -0.92 -2.31
CA CYS A 20 -13.62 -1.73 -1.86
C CYS A 20 -13.50 -3.21 -2.22
N HIS A 21 -12.70 -3.57 -3.22
CA HIS A 21 -12.55 -4.93 -3.72
C HIS A 21 -11.11 -5.45 -3.66
N LYS A 22 -10.99 -6.76 -3.48
CA LYS A 22 -9.77 -7.54 -3.71
C LYS A 22 -10.07 -8.65 -4.69
N LEU A 23 -9.03 -9.21 -5.31
CA LEU A 23 -9.20 -10.34 -6.21
C LEU A 23 -9.57 -11.60 -5.43
N ASP A 24 -8.84 -11.89 -4.37
CA ASP A 24 -8.80 -13.17 -3.66
C ASP A 24 -9.64 -13.22 -2.38
N LYS A 25 -10.15 -12.09 -1.92
CA LYS A 25 -10.89 -12.01 -0.65
C LYS A 25 -11.93 -10.90 -0.59
N LYS A 26 -12.95 -11.12 0.22
CA LYS A 26 -13.97 -10.11 0.54
C LYS A 26 -13.32 -8.95 1.32
N LEU A 27 -13.69 -7.72 0.95
CA LEU A 27 -13.37 -6.50 1.67
C LEU A 27 -14.67 -5.78 2.02
N VAL A 28 -14.97 -4.62 1.49
CA VAL A 28 -16.29 -3.99 1.53
C VAL A 28 -17.23 -4.69 0.56
N GLY A 29 -16.77 -4.90 -0.66
CA GLY A 29 -17.43 -5.69 -1.69
C GLY A 29 -16.88 -7.12 -1.80
N PRO A 30 -17.39 -7.92 -2.74
CA PRO A 30 -16.96 -9.29 -3.00
C PRO A 30 -15.51 -9.38 -3.48
N ALA A 31 -14.92 -10.58 -3.34
CA ALA A 31 -13.76 -10.99 -4.12
C ALA A 31 -14.14 -11.01 -5.60
N LEU A 32 -13.22 -10.60 -6.48
CA LEU A 32 -13.53 -10.47 -7.91
C LEU A 32 -12.95 -11.60 -8.78
N THR A 33 -12.12 -12.49 -8.23
CA THR A 33 -11.72 -13.71 -8.94
C THR A 33 -12.95 -14.57 -9.25
N GLY A 34 -13.12 -14.95 -10.52
CA GLY A 34 -14.24 -15.76 -10.99
C GLY A 34 -15.55 -14.97 -11.22
N VAL A 35 -15.54 -13.65 -11.12
CA VAL A 35 -16.73 -12.83 -11.37
C VAL A 35 -17.21 -12.96 -12.82
N THR A 36 -16.29 -13.15 -13.74
CA THR A 36 -16.54 -13.34 -15.18
C THR A 36 -17.11 -14.72 -15.52
N ASP A 37 -16.97 -15.68 -14.63
CA ASP A 37 -17.59 -17.01 -14.77
C ASP A 37 -19.02 -17.00 -14.23
N LYS A 38 -19.32 -16.09 -13.31
CA LYS A 38 -20.62 -16.00 -12.64
C LYS A 38 -21.62 -15.14 -13.42
N TYR A 39 -21.17 -14.05 -14.04
CA TYR A 39 -22.03 -13.09 -14.72
C TYR A 39 -21.59 -12.88 -16.16
N SER A 40 -22.56 -12.59 -17.04
CA SER A 40 -22.27 -12.28 -18.44
C SER A 40 -21.55 -10.94 -18.59
N GLU A 41 -20.85 -10.80 -19.71
CA GLU A 41 -20.14 -9.57 -20.09
C GLU A 41 -21.07 -8.35 -20.10
N GLU A 42 -22.23 -8.49 -20.74
CA GLU A 42 -23.24 -7.43 -20.83
C GLU A 42 -23.76 -7.01 -19.46
N TRP A 43 -24.01 -7.99 -18.59
CA TRP A 43 -24.46 -7.72 -17.23
C TRP A 43 -23.40 -6.99 -16.42
N LEU A 44 -22.13 -7.40 -16.50
CA LEU A 44 -21.02 -6.77 -15.80
C LEU A 44 -20.79 -5.33 -16.28
N LEU A 45 -20.94 -5.07 -17.57
CA LEU A 45 -20.90 -3.71 -18.11
C LEU A 45 -21.96 -2.81 -17.50
N LEU A 46 -23.21 -3.27 -17.46
CA LEU A 46 -24.33 -2.52 -16.88
C LEU A 46 -24.13 -2.32 -15.37
N TRP A 47 -23.75 -3.37 -14.66
CA TRP A 47 -23.50 -3.33 -13.22
C TRP A 47 -22.40 -2.33 -12.85
N ILE A 48 -21.26 -2.38 -13.51
CA ILE A 48 -20.13 -1.48 -13.23
C ILE A 48 -20.49 -0.03 -13.56
N ARG A 49 -21.17 0.18 -14.68
CA ARG A 49 -21.57 1.52 -15.11
C ARG A 49 -22.60 2.16 -14.20
N ASN A 50 -23.68 1.45 -13.92
CA ASN A 50 -24.78 1.97 -13.11
C ASN A 50 -25.59 0.86 -12.45
N ASN A 51 -25.06 0.29 -11.38
CA ASN A 51 -25.75 -0.74 -10.61
C ASN A 51 -27.08 -0.26 -10.00
N ALA A 52 -27.24 1.03 -9.75
CA ALA A 52 -28.49 1.57 -9.22
C ALA A 52 -29.62 1.46 -10.25
N GLU A 53 -29.36 1.76 -11.51
CA GLU A 53 -30.32 1.62 -12.60
C GLU A 53 -30.65 0.16 -12.86
N LEU A 54 -29.65 -0.73 -12.85
CA LEU A 54 -29.86 -2.17 -13.03
C LEU A 54 -30.74 -2.75 -11.92
N ARG A 55 -30.53 -2.35 -10.65
CA ARG A 55 -31.44 -2.72 -9.55
C ARG A 55 -32.83 -2.15 -9.71
N ALA A 56 -32.94 -0.90 -10.16
CA ALA A 56 -34.24 -0.24 -10.37
C ALA A 56 -35.05 -0.87 -11.51
N SER A 57 -34.37 -1.53 -12.48
CA SER A 57 -35.05 -2.29 -13.56
C SER A 57 -35.67 -3.60 -13.06
N GLY A 58 -35.38 -4.02 -11.83
CA GLY A 58 -35.87 -5.26 -11.25
C GLY A 58 -35.00 -6.48 -11.55
N ASP A 59 -33.74 -6.27 -11.93
CA ASP A 59 -32.79 -7.35 -12.15
C ASP A 59 -32.54 -8.14 -10.84
N GLU A 60 -32.83 -9.44 -10.87
CA GLU A 60 -32.81 -10.27 -9.67
C GLU A 60 -31.41 -10.44 -9.10
N ASP A 61 -30.40 -10.62 -9.95
CA ASP A 61 -28.99 -10.76 -9.51
C ASP A 61 -28.47 -9.46 -8.89
N ALA A 62 -28.83 -8.31 -9.47
CA ALA A 62 -28.44 -7.01 -8.95
C ALA A 62 -29.05 -6.72 -7.58
N ILE A 63 -30.31 -7.11 -7.39
CA ILE A 63 -31.04 -6.99 -6.10
C ILE A 63 -30.40 -7.93 -5.08
N ALA A 64 -30.18 -9.21 -5.44
CA ALA A 64 -29.62 -10.22 -4.55
C ALA A 64 -28.22 -9.82 -4.03
N ILE A 65 -27.34 -9.33 -4.89
CA ILE A 65 -26.01 -8.83 -4.47
C ILE A 65 -26.15 -7.64 -3.51
N PHE A 66 -27.01 -6.71 -3.79
CA PHE A 66 -27.22 -5.55 -2.93
C PHE A 66 -27.69 -5.96 -1.53
N GLU A 67 -28.59 -6.93 -1.43
CA GLU A 67 -29.07 -7.48 -0.17
C GLU A 67 -28.00 -8.30 0.56
N GLU A 68 -27.25 -9.14 -0.17
CA GLU A 68 -26.12 -9.94 0.38
C GLU A 68 -25.06 -9.05 1.05
N TYR A 69 -24.86 -7.85 0.51
CA TYR A 69 -23.89 -6.89 1.06
C TYR A 69 -24.56 -5.79 1.93
N ASN A 70 -25.71 -6.12 2.55
CA ASN A 70 -26.43 -5.26 3.50
C ASN A 70 -26.72 -3.87 2.95
N GLY A 71 -27.08 -3.75 1.70
CA GLY A 71 -27.39 -2.47 1.07
C GLY A 71 -26.15 -1.60 0.80
N SER A 72 -24.96 -2.14 0.82
CA SER A 72 -23.74 -1.39 0.48
C SER A 72 -23.79 -0.90 -0.96
N ILE A 73 -23.66 0.41 -1.14
CA ILE A 73 -23.71 1.03 -2.46
C ILE A 73 -22.34 0.96 -3.12
N MET A 74 -22.29 0.33 -4.28
CA MET A 74 -21.13 0.42 -5.18
C MET A 74 -21.24 1.72 -5.98
N SER A 75 -20.12 2.45 -6.13
CA SER A 75 -20.06 3.64 -6.98
C SER A 75 -20.35 3.30 -8.45
N SER A 76 -21.03 4.20 -9.15
CA SER A 76 -21.26 4.08 -10.59
C SER A 76 -20.06 4.65 -11.36
N PHE A 77 -19.61 3.95 -12.41
CA PHE A 77 -18.44 4.31 -13.20
C PHE A 77 -18.83 4.66 -14.65
N THR A 78 -19.72 5.64 -14.81
CA THR A 78 -20.23 6.06 -16.11
C THR A 78 -19.17 6.65 -17.04
N MET A 79 -18.02 7.07 -16.49
CA MET A 79 -16.91 7.66 -17.24
C MET A 79 -15.96 6.61 -17.84
N LEU A 80 -16.03 5.36 -17.43
CA LEU A 80 -15.21 4.30 -17.99
C LEU A 80 -15.76 3.88 -19.35
N SER A 81 -14.89 3.73 -20.35
CA SER A 81 -15.26 3.16 -21.64
C SER A 81 -15.53 1.65 -21.51
N ASN A 82 -16.08 1.01 -22.55
CA ASN A 82 -16.23 -0.44 -22.55
C ASN A 82 -14.85 -1.12 -22.48
N GLU A 83 -13.90 -0.59 -23.23
CA GLU A 83 -12.53 -1.07 -23.26
C GLU A 83 -11.89 -1.01 -21.86
N ASP A 84 -12.05 0.10 -21.13
CA ASP A 84 -11.54 0.22 -19.77
C ASP A 84 -12.14 -0.84 -18.83
N ILE A 85 -13.44 -1.11 -18.97
CA ILE A 85 -14.12 -2.13 -18.17
C ILE A 85 -13.63 -3.53 -18.55
N PHE A 86 -13.45 -3.81 -19.85
CA PHE A 86 -12.90 -5.08 -20.32
C PHE A 86 -11.46 -5.30 -19.85
N ASP A 87 -10.64 -4.27 -19.88
CA ASP A 87 -9.29 -4.32 -19.31
C ASP A 87 -9.32 -4.68 -17.83
N ILE A 88 -10.20 -4.05 -17.05
CA ILE A 88 -10.38 -4.36 -15.63
C ILE A 88 -10.83 -5.81 -15.44
N LEU A 89 -11.82 -6.28 -16.22
CA LEU A 89 -12.33 -7.65 -16.12
C LEU A 89 -11.26 -8.66 -16.52
N THR A 90 -10.49 -8.40 -17.58
CA THR A 90 -9.34 -9.21 -17.97
C THR A 90 -8.33 -9.32 -16.84
N TYR A 91 -8.03 -8.20 -16.16
CA TYR A 91 -7.17 -8.24 -14.97
C TYR A 91 -7.77 -9.06 -13.83
N THR A 92 -9.09 -9.10 -13.64
CA THR A 92 -9.70 -9.96 -12.59
C THR A 92 -9.54 -11.45 -12.89
N VAL A 93 -9.45 -11.83 -14.16
CA VAL A 93 -9.19 -13.21 -14.61
C VAL A 93 -7.72 -13.56 -14.47
N GLU A 94 -6.83 -12.71 -14.99
CA GLU A 94 -5.40 -12.98 -15.01
C GLU A 94 -4.74 -12.78 -13.65
N GLY A 95 -5.28 -11.87 -12.83
CA GLY A 95 -4.74 -11.52 -11.53
C GLY A 95 -3.40 -10.81 -11.59
N ASP A 96 -2.68 -10.84 -10.49
CA ASP A 96 -1.29 -10.42 -10.41
C ASP A 96 -0.38 -11.53 -10.95
N GLN A 97 -0.58 -11.91 -12.21
CA GLN A 97 0.35 -12.84 -12.85
C GLN A 97 1.75 -12.23 -12.80
N LYS A 98 2.67 -12.91 -12.15
CA LYS A 98 4.08 -12.72 -12.42
C LYS A 98 4.23 -12.85 -13.94
N PRO A 99 4.95 -11.94 -14.62
CA PRO A 99 5.10 -12.04 -16.05
C PRO A 99 5.67 -13.42 -16.39
N VAL A 100 4.81 -14.31 -16.86
CA VAL A 100 5.23 -15.52 -17.53
C VAL A 100 5.68 -15.03 -18.89
N LEU A 101 6.96 -14.76 -19.02
CA LEU A 101 7.55 -14.53 -20.32
C LEU A 101 7.33 -15.82 -21.13
N ALA A 102 6.44 -15.75 -22.10
CA ALA A 102 6.25 -16.79 -23.07
C ALA A 102 7.63 -17.12 -23.69
N ASP A 103 8.03 -18.36 -23.54
CA ASP A 103 9.25 -18.94 -24.10
C ASP A 103 9.21 -18.83 -25.62
N ALA A 104 9.88 -17.83 -26.14
CA ALA A 104 10.33 -17.83 -27.52
C ALA A 104 11.85 -17.83 -27.49
N ALA A 105 12.44 -19.03 -27.59
CA ALA A 105 13.85 -19.34 -27.89
C ALA A 105 14.88 -18.93 -26.81
N GLY A 106 15.29 -19.87 -25.98
CA GLY A 106 16.68 -20.13 -25.53
C GLY A 106 17.50 -18.94 -25.05
N GLY A 107 17.05 -18.24 -24.01
CA GLY A 107 17.87 -17.23 -23.36
C GLY A 107 17.64 -17.24 -21.85
N THR A 108 18.72 -17.32 -21.07
CA THR A 108 18.72 -17.22 -19.62
C THR A 108 18.04 -15.93 -19.19
N VAL A 109 16.81 -16.04 -18.69
CA VAL A 109 16.05 -14.89 -18.18
C VAL A 109 16.57 -14.55 -16.79
N ILE A 110 17.28 -13.42 -16.68
CA ILE A 110 17.55 -12.79 -15.40
C ILE A 110 16.23 -12.22 -14.91
N VAL A 111 15.57 -12.93 -13.98
CA VAL A 111 14.40 -12.40 -13.26
C VAL A 111 14.92 -11.23 -12.43
N ALA A 112 14.66 -10.00 -12.89
CA ALA A 112 14.82 -8.84 -12.05
C ALA A 112 13.77 -8.93 -10.94
N GLU A 113 14.17 -9.47 -9.80
CA GLU A 113 13.38 -9.46 -8.57
C GLU A 113 13.03 -8.01 -8.26
N ALA A 114 11.73 -7.69 -8.27
CA ALA A 114 11.27 -6.37 -7.88
C ALA A 114 11.63 -6.19 -6.41
N LYS A 115 12.73 -5.48 -6.17
CA LYS A 115 13.26 -5.21 -4.83
C LYS A 115 12.15 -4.52 -4.02
N ASP A 116 11.70 -5.20 -2.98
CA ASP A 116 10.69 -4.66 -2.07
C ASP A 116 11.33 -3.54 -1.22
N TYR A 117 11.05 -2.30 -1.60
CA TYR A 117 11.55 -1.11 -0.89
C TYR A 117 10.75 -0.76 0.35
N SER A 118 9.70 -1.52 0.70
CA SER A 118 8.82 -1.18 1.83
C SER A 118 9.58 -1.16 3.15
N ASN A 119 10.48 -2.11 3.37
CA ASN A 119 11.33 -2.17 4.56
C ASN A 119 12.38 -1.03 4.58
N GLN A 120 12.90 -0.62 3.43
CA GLN A 120 13.88 0.47 3.35
C GLN A 120 13.25 1.83 3.64
N ILE A 121 12.01 2.05 3.17
CA ILE A 121 11.25 3.28 3.44
C ILE A 121 10.91 3.38 4.93
N THR A 122 10.48 2.30 5.57
CA THR A 122 10.17 2.29 7.02
C THR A 122 11.40 2.52 7.88
N ILE A 123 12.56 1.95 7.53
CA ILE A 123 13.83 2.17 8.21
C ILE A 123 14.29 3.63 8.04
N GLY A 124 14.19 4.17 6.81
CA GLY A 124 14.54 5.56 6.51
C GLY A 124 13.69 6.56 7.28
N LEU A 125 12.38 6.32 7.36
CA LEU A 125 11.44 7.17 8.11
C LEU A 125 11.72 7.11 9.63
N GLY A 126 12.03 5.93 10.15
CA GLY A 126 12.41 5.73 11.54
C GLY A 126 13.69 6.47 11.94
N LEU A 127 14.70 6.44 11.07
CA LEU A 127 15.95 7.18 11.23
C LEU A 127 15.72 8.70 11.23
N LEU A 128 14.90 9.19 10.31
CA LEU A 128 14.57 10.61 10.21
C LEU A 128 13.84 11.10 11.46
N LEU A 129 12.90 10.33 11.96
CA LEU A 129 12.19 10.58 13.22
C LEU A 129 13.16 10.60 14.41
N PHE A 130 14.08 9.65 14.48
CA PHE A 130 15.10 9.59 15.54
C PHE A 130 16.01 10.82 15.53
N VAL A 131 16.48 11.26 14.36
CA VAL A 131 17.27 12.47 14.20
C VAL A 131 16.48 13.72 14.62
N MET A 132 15.22 13.82 14.25
CA MET A 132 14.33 14.93 14.67
C MET A 132 14.20 14.99 16.19
N VAL A 133 13.94 13.85 16.85
CA VAL A 133 13.83 13.79 18.32
C VAL A 133 15.14 14.21 18.99
N MET A 134 16.28 13.79 18.45
CA MET A 134 17.60 14.17 18.95
C MET A 134 17.87 15.67 18.79
N LEU A 135 17.48 16.26 17.65
CA LEU A 135 17.62 17.71 17.43
C LEU A 135 16.70 18.50 18.37
N PHE A 136 15.47 18.05 18.58
CA PHE A 136 14.54 18.66 19.53
C PHE A 136 15.05 18.60 20.97
N ALA A 137 15.62 17.46 21.37
CA ALA A 137 16.21 17.30 22.71
C ALA A 137 17.41 18.25 22.89
N ARG A 138 18.25 18.42 21.88
CA ARG A 138 19.35 19.39 21.90
C ARG A 138 18.85 20.84 21.95
N MET A 139 17.86 21.18 21.15
CA MET A 139 17.28 22.53 21.12
C MET A 139 16.66 22.92 22.46
N LYS A 140 15.95 21.97 23.10
CA LYS A 140 15.38 22.15 24.44
C LYS A 140 16.46 22.40 25.50
N ASN A 141 17.59 21.68 25.44
CA ASN A 141 18.72 21.91 26.35
C ASN A 141 19.42 23.25 26.12
N THR A 142 19.55 23.68 24.87
CA THR A 142 20.15 24.97 24.54
C THR A 142 19.26 26.13 25.00
N LEU A 143 17.94 26.01 24.83
CA LEU A 143 16.96 26.99 25.30
C LEU A 143 16.98 27.13 26.84
N ARG A 144 17.11 26.03 27.58
CA ARG A 144 17.25 26.06 29.06
C ARG A 144 18.51 26.78 29.52
N LEU A 145 19.62 26.58 28.81
CA LEU A 145 20.89 27.28 29.11
C LEU A 145 20.79 28.79 28.86
N VAL A 146 20.03 29.21 27.85
CA VAL A 146 19.81 30.62 27.53
C VAL A 146 18.84 31.30 28.50
N GLN A 147 17.89 30.55 29.06
CA GLN A 147 16.90 31.03 30.04
C GLN A 147 17.44 31.11 31.48
N GLY A 148 18.71 30.74 31.72
CA GLY A 148 19.35 30.85 33.06
C GLY A 148 18.75 29.97 34.13
N GLU A 149 17.98 28.95 33.75
CA GLU A 149 17.53 27.93 34.72
C GLU A 149 18.72 27.06 35.11
N GLU A 150 19.10 27.11 36.38
CA GLU A 150 20.05 26.17 36.96
C GLU A 150 19.56 24.75 36.70
N THR A 151 20.44 23.92 36.15
CA THR A 151 20.16 22.54 35.81
C THR A 151 19.94 21.75 37.11
N VAL A 152 18.74 21.79 37.64
CA VAL A 152 18.32 20.80 38.64
C VAL A 152 18.34 19.46 37.90
N SER A 153 19.30 18.64 38.30
CA SER A 153 19.50 17.29 37.76
C SER A 153 18.40 16.36 38.27
N THR A 154 17.18 16.55 37.76
CA THR A 154 16.11 15.57 37.88
C THR A 154 16.08 14.71 36.60
N LEU A 155 17.20 14.08 36.29
CA LEU A 155 17.18 12.88 35.45
C LEU A 155 17.00 11.71 36.39
N ASP A 156 15.74 11.46 36.65
CA ASP A 156 15.20 10.30 37.29
C ASP A 156 15.79 8.99 36.69
N GLU A 157 15.89 7.98 37.50
CA GLU A 157 16.56 6.69 37.27
C GLU A 157 16.21 5.96 35.95
N SER A 158 15.14 6.30 35.25
CA SER A 158 14.78 5.73 33.94
C SER A 158 15.62 6.22 32.77
N GLY A 159 16.34 7.34 32.91
CA GLY A 159 17.20 7.95 31.90
C GLY A 159 18.67 7.51 31.93
N TRP A 160 19.07 6.62 32.87
CA TRP A 160 20.48 6.24 33.10
C TRP A 160 21.21 5.75 31.85
N PHE A 161 20.58 4.92 31.02
CA PHE A 161 21.21 4.37 29.81
C PHE A 161 21.40 5.43 28.73
N TRP A 162 20.36 6.18 28.42
CA TRP A 162 20.38 7.21 27.39
C TRP A 162 21.19 8.43 27.76
N GLY A 163 21.15 8.85 29.02
CA GLY A 163 21.94 9.97 29.54
C GLY A 163 23.44 9.70 29.45
N ARG A 164 23.87 8.46 29.75
CA ARG A 164 25.26 8.05 29.67
C ARG A 164 25.78 7.95 28.22
N LEU A 165 24.92 7.50 27.30
CA LEU A 165 25.24 7.41 25.87
C LEU A 165 25.46 8.79 25.24
N ILE A 166 24.63 9.76 25.59
CA ILE A 166 24.68 11.13 25.02
C ILE A 166 25.83 11.95 25.65
N LYS A 167 26.13 11.74 26.93
CA LYS A 167 27.16 12.49 27.66
C LYS A 167 28.58 12.08 27.25
N ASN A 168 28.78 10.85 26.80
CA ASN A 168 30.10 10.37 26.38
C ASN A 168 30.26 10.48 24.85
N LYS A 169 30.97 11.54 24.42
CA LYS A 169 31.23 11.81 22.99
C LYS A 169 31.79 10.59 22.23
N ARG A 170 32.63 9.78 22.89
CA ARG A 170 33.26 8.60 22.27
C ARG A 170 32.25 7.46 22.04
N ILE A 171 31.34 7.24 22.98
CA ILE A 171 30.30 6.20 22.85
C ILE A 171 29.29 6.62 21.77
N PHE A 172 28.94 7.89 21.73
CA PHE A 172 28.02 8.44 20.71
C PHE A 172 28.59 8.31 19.30
N THR A 173 29.87 8.67 19.08
CA THR A 173 30.52 8.50 17.78
C THR A 173 30.67 7.04 17.38
N LEU A 174 30.98 6.13 18.32
CA LEU A 174 31.03 4.71 18.03
C LEU A 174 29.65 4.16 17.65
N ALA A 175 28.59 4.54 18.32
CA ALA A 175 27.22 4.14 18.01
C ALA A 175 26.78 4.66 16.63
N THR A 176 27.10 5.90 16.29
CA THR A 176 26.78 6.46 14.96
C THR A 176 27.56 5.78 13.84
N VAL A 177 28.86 5.48 14.06
CA VAL A 177 29.67 4.75 13.09
C VAL A 177 29.15 3.31 12.90
N LEU A 178 28.72 2.64 13.97
CA LEU A 178 28.20 1.28 13.92
C LEU A 178 26.86 1.25 13.16
N VAL A 179 26.00 2.21 13.39
CA VAL A 179 24.72 2.36 12.65
C VAL A 179 24.99 2.64 11.17
N THR A 180 25.94 3.52 10.83
CA THR A 180 26.31 3.78 9.42
C THR A 180 26.91 2.56 8.74
N ILE A 181 27.75 1.76 9.42
CA ILE A 181 28.28 0.52 8.87
C ILE A 181 27.18 -0.51 8.59
N VAL A 182 26.21 -0.65 9.54
CA VAL A 182 25.06 -1.55 9.35
C VAL A 182 24.21 -1.11 8.16
N ILE A 183 24.00 0.19 7.97
CA ILE A 183 23.25 0.74 6.82
C ILE A 183 24.00 0.45 5.51
N LEU A 184 25.31 0.70 5.47
CA LEU A 184 26.12 0.46 4.26
C LEU A 184 26.23 -1.02 3.89
N ASN A 185 26.10 -1.93 4.85
CA ASN A 185 26.13 -3.37 4.59
C ASN A 185 24.78 -3.95 4.11
N GLN A 186 23.72 -3.12 4.09
CA GLN A 186 22.38 -3.48 3.57
C GLN A 186 22.20 -3.09 2.10
N PHE A 187 23.15 -2.37 1.51
CA PHE A 187 23.18 -1.97 0.10
C PHE A 187 24.21 -2.80 -0.67
#